data_a4228b612ae6a0394b6c4b9e7e722402
#
_entry.id   a4228b612ae6a0394b6c4b9e7e722402
#
_cell.length_a   1.000
_cell.length_b   1.000
_cell.length_c   1.000
_cell.angle_alpha   90.00
_cell.angle_beta   90.00
_cell.angle_gamma   90.00
#
_symmetry.space_group_name_H-M   'P 1'
#
loop_
_entity.id
_entity.type
_entity.pdbx_description
1 polymer ?
#
loop_
_entity_poly.entity_id
_entity_poly.type
_entity_poly.pdbx_seq_one_letter_code
_entity_poly.pdbx_strand_id
1 'polypeptide(L)'
;MSRNFQIAPAFAWSRLLQVQGFGQRYEDTSGHTVGTIAISANQISRYITFRVSKASLGGTPTSGWAFTVVLHGQDGFSSDQARGFAPTPQDFLFGVCAATTNDPHCTANPNGVPKATDVLTPSGVSQADELDYTLHNPVVLQGVMIP
;
A
#
# COMPACT_ATOMS: atom_id res chain seq x y z
N MET A 1 -13.96 4.50 -3.23
CA MET A 1 -13.60 5.26 -2.01
C MET A 1 -12.14 5.71 -2.13
N SER A 2 -11.85 6.98 -1.88
CA SER A 2 -10.47 7.46 -1.90
C SER A 2 -9.68 6.81 -0.76
N ARG A 3 -8.47 6.34 -1.05
CA ARG A 3 -7.55 5.78 -0.06
C ARG A 3 -6.60 6.84 0.50
N ASN A 4 -6.78 8.08 0.05
CA ASN A 4 -6.02 9.27 0.47
C ASN A 4 -4.51 9.16 0.26
N PHE A 5 -4.09 8.40 -0.74
CA PHE A 5 -2.72 8.41 -1.23
C PHE A 5 -2.69 8.32 -2.76
N GLN A 6 -1.58 8.70 -3.32
CA GLN A 6 -1.24 8.54 -4.74
C GLN A 6 0.23 8.17 -4.89
N ILE A 7 0.57 7.57 -6.02
CA ILE A 7 1.96 7.30 -6.38
C ILE A 7 2.52 8.55 -7.06
N ALA A 8 3.74 8.95 -6.70
CA ALA A 8 4.41 10.08 -7.32
C ALA A 8 4.49 9.89 -8.85
N PRO A 9 4.24 10.93 -9.66
CA PRO A 9 4.21 10.79 -11.12
C PRO A 9 5.50 10.23 -11.73
N ALA A 10 6.64 10.51 -11.12
CA ALA A 10 7.93 9.96 -11.54
C ALA A 10 8.02 8.43 -11.39
N PHE A 11 7.15 7.83 -10.58
CA PHE A 11 7.06 6.41 -10.29
C PHE A 11 5.72 5.82 -10.74
N ALA A 12 5.08 6.43 -11.73
CA ALA A 12 3.81 5.95 -12.26
C ALA A 12 3.91 4.46 -12.59
N TRP A 13 3.00 3.67 -12.00
CA TRP A 13 3.07 2.22 -12.12
C TRP A 13 2.70 1.72 -13.52
N SER A 14 3.34 0.65 -13.96
CA SER A 14 3.03 -0.07 -15.19
C SER A 14 2.41 -1.44 -14.91
N ARG A 15 2.55 -1.93 -13.71
CA ARG A 15 1.99 -3.20 -13.23
C ARG A 15 1.44 -3.03 -11.82
N LEU A 16 0.21 -3.45 -11.62
CA LEU A 16 -0.44 -3.50 -10.32
C LEU A 16 -0.63 -4.95 -9.87
N LEU A 17 -0.01 -5.31 -8.76
CA LEU A 17 -0.25 -6.57 -8.07
C LEU A 17 -1.05 -6.26 -6.82
N GLN A 18 -2.28 -6.76 -6.74
CA GLN A 18 -3.12 -6.62 -5.57
C GLN A 18 -3.51 -8.00 -5.06
N VAL A 19 -3.30 -8.23 -3.77
CA VAL A 19 -3.66 -9.47 -3.09
C VAL A 19 -4.50 -9.15 -1.86
N GLN A 20 -5.59 -9.84 -1.70
CA GLN A 20 -6.54 -9.63 -0.61
C GLN A 20 -7.26 -10.93 -0.28
N GLY A 21 -7.99 -10.96 0.84
CA GLY A 21 -8.70 -12.17 1.29
C GLY A 21 -9.77 -12.70 0.34
N PHE A 22 -10.29 -11.86 -0.57
CA PHE A 22 -11.35 -12.23 -1.52
C PHE A 22 -10.85 -12.50 -2.94
N GLY A 23 -9.59 -12.23 -3.23
CA GLY A 23 -9.05 -12.44 -4.57
C GLY A 23 -7.72 -11.73 -4.81
N GLN A 24 -7.34 -11.75 -6.06
CA GLN A 24 -6.10 -11.13 -6.52
C GLN A 24 -6.31 -10.45 -7.86
N ARG A 25 -5.54 -9.40 -8.11
CA ARG A 25 -5.45 -8.73 -9.41
C ARG A 25 -3.99 -8.62 -9.81
N TYR A 26 -3.71 -8.86 -11.08
CA TYR A 26 -2.42 -8.58 -11.69
C TYR A 26 -2.68 -7.94 -13.04
N GLU A 27 -2.56 -6.62 -13.11
CA GLU A 27 -3.10 -5.80 -14.18
C GLU A 27 -2.06 -4.82 -14.73
N ASP A 28 -2.23 -4.43 -15.98
CA ASP A 28 -1.56 -3.29 -16.58
C ASP A 28 -2.33 -1.98 -16.32
N THR A 29 -1.82 -0.87 -16.84
CA THR A 29 -2.44 0.47 -16.69
C THR A 29 -3.80 0.62 -17.37
N SER A 30 -4.16 -0.30 -18.25
CA SER A 30 -5.47 -0.37 -18.93
C SER A 30 -6.47 -1.25 -18.18
N GLY A 31 -6.06 -1.86 -17.06
CA GLY A 31 -6.87 -2.80 -16.29
C GLY A 31 -6.96 -4.21 -16.89
N HIS A 32 -6.10 -4.53 -17.88
CA HIS A 32 -6.06 -5.87 -18.43
C HIS A 32 -5.24 -6.79 -17.52
N THR A 33 -5.77 -7.98 -17.28
CA THR A 33 -5.03 -9.02 -16.55
C THR A 33 -3.82 -9.45 -17.38
N VAL A 34 -2.62 -9.36 -16.81
CA VAL A 34 -1.35 -9.69 -17.48
C VAL A 34 -0.73 -11.00 -17.01
N GLY A 35 -1.29 -11.63 -15.99
CA GLY A 35 -0.77 -12.88 -15.47
C GLY A 35 -1.46 -13.31 -14.17
N THR A 36 -0.85 -14.27 -13.50
CA THR A 36 -1.31 -14.80 -12.20
C THR A 36 -0.26 -14.57 -11.13
N ILE A 37 -0.69 -14.44 -9.89
CA ILE A 37 0.17 -14.34 -8.72
C ILE A 37 0.09 -15.67 -7.97
N ALA A 38 1.21 -16.35 -7.78
CA ALA A 38 1.27 -17.48 -6.86
C ALA A 38 1.56 -16.93 -5.45
N ILE A 39 0.68 -17.23 -4.51
CA ILE A 39 0.73 -16.70 -3.15
C ILE A 39 1.00 -17.84 -2.19
N SER A 40 1.92 -17.63 -1.27
CA SER A 40 2.13 -18.53 -0.14
C SER A 40 2.35 -17.73 1.14
N ALA A 41 1.80 -18.21 2.24
CA ALA A 41 1.99 -17.63 3.56
C ALA A 41 2.58 -18.69 4.50
N ASN A 42 3.53 -18.29 5.33
CA ASN A 42 4.13 -19.15 6.34
C ASN A 42 3.99 -18.48 7.71
N GLN A 43 3.20 -19.10 8.58
CA GLN A 43 2.92 -18.58 9.91
C GLN A 43 4.14 -18.56 10.83
N ILE A 44 5.07 -19.52 10.67
CA ILE A 44 6.26 -19.63 11.51
C ILE A 44 7.25 -18.52 11.16
N SER A 45 7.55 -18.35 9.88
CA SER A 45 8.45 -17.30 9.41
C SER A 45 7.81 -15.94 9.31
N ARG A 46 6.47 -15.86 9.38
CA ARG A 46 5.65 -14.64 9.23
C ARG A 46 5.83 -13.96 7.87
N TYR A 47 6.17 -14.72 6.84
CA TYR A 47 6.28 -14.21 5.48
C TYR A 47 5.05 -14.52 4.64
N ILE A 48 4.66 -13.54 3.83
CA ILE A 48 3.76 -13.72 2.70
C ILE A 48 4.60 -13.55 1.44
N THR A 49 4.61 -14.56 0.58
CA THR A 49 5.42 -14.56 -0.63
C THR A 49 4.52 -14.48 -1.85
N PHE A 50 4.81 -13.54 -2.72
CA PHE A 50 4.17 -13.39 -4.02
C PHE A 50 5.17 -13.75 -5.12
N ARG A 51 4.75 -14.59 -6.05
CA ARG A 51 5.57 -14.96 -7.21
C ARG A 51 4.79 -14.70 -8.48
N VAL A 52 5.43 -14.01 -9.41
CA VAL A 52 4.93 -13.73 -10.75
C VAL A 52 5.96 -14.11 -11.79
N SER A 53 5.54 -14.41 -13.02
CA SER A 53 6.47 -14.73 -14.08
C SER A 53 7.23 -13.48 -14.56
N LYS A 54 8.48 -13.64 -14.98
CA LYS A 54 9.26 -12.56 -15.61
C LYS A 54 8.56 -12.01 -16.85
N ALA A 55 7.94 -12.90 -17.63
CA ALA A 55 7.23 -12.51 -18.86
C ALA A 55 6.06 -11.57 -18.54
N SER A 56 5.26 -11.87 -17.51
CA SER A 56 4.14 -11.01 -17.12
C SER A 56 4.60 -9.69 -16.49
N LEU A 57 5.77 -9.65 -15.85
CA LEU A 57 6.39 -8.41 -15.39
C LEU A 57 6.83 -7.48 -16.53
N GLY A 58 7.09 -8.05 -17.72
CA GLY A 58 7.67 -7.32 -18.85
C GLY A 58 9.17 -7.53 -18.99
N GLY A 59 9.76 -8.46 -18.23
CA GLY A 59 11.17 -8.82 -18.27
C GLY A 59 11.80 -9.05 -16.90
N THR A 60 13.11 -9.14 -16.87
CA THR A 60 13.87 -9.18 -15.63
C THR A 60 13.99 -7.77 -15.07
N PRO A 61 13.68 -7.55 -13.78
CA PRO A 61 13.89 -6.25 -13.16
C PRO A 61 15.34 -5.76 -13.31
N THR A 62 15.48 -4.49 -13.62
CA THR A 62 16.77 -3.80 -13.81
C THR A 62 16.81 -2.52 -12.99
N SER A 63 17.95 -1.85 -12.94
CA SER A 63 18.14 -0.59 -12.22
C SER A 63 17.21 0.56 -12.64
N GLY A 64 16.53 0.45 -13.78
CA GLY A 64 15.49 1.41 -14.19
C GLY A 64 14.11 1.14 -13.62
N TRP A 65 13.93 0.06 -12.85
CA TRP A 65 12.65 -0.28 -12.27
C TRP A 65 12.51 0.26 -10.86
N ALA A 66 11.29 0.68 -10.52
CA ALA A 66 10.94 1.09 -9.18
C ALA A 66 9.77 0.24 -8.65
N PHE A 67 9.74 0.04 -7.36
CA PHE A 67 8.66 -0.65 -6.66
C PHE A 67 8.08 0.23 -5.57
N THR A 68 6.77 0.21 -5.45
CA THR A 68 6.02 0.74 -4.31
C THR A 68 5.22 -0.41 -3.71
N VAL A 69 5.35 -0.64 -2.42
CA VAL A 69 4.68 -1.75 -1.72
C VAL A 69 3.79 -1.16 -0.63
N VAL A 70 2.50 -1.34 -0.79
CA VAL A 70 1.50 -0.71 0.08
C VAL A 70 0.66 -1.76 0.78
N LEU A 71 0.54 -1.64 2.09
CA LEU A 71 -0.38 -2.44 2.90
C LEU A 71 -1.66 -1.63 3.16
N HIS A 72 -2.80 -2.22 2.82
CA HIS A 72 -4.11 -1.67 3.12
C HIS A 72 -4.86 -2.50 4.15
N GLY A 73 -5.69 -1.85 4.97
CA GLY A 73 -6.75 -2.55 5.65
C GLY A 73 -7.91 -2.87 4.70
N GLN A 74 -8.59 -3.93 5.00
CA GLN A 74 -9.83 -4.32 4.31
C GLN A 74 -10.93 -4.50 5.35
N ASP A 75 -12.14 -4.04 5.06
CA ASP A 75 -13.26 -4.08 6.01
C ASP A 75 -13.93 -5.46 6.10
N GLY A 76 -13.63 -6.36 5.18
CA GLY A 76 -14.23 -7.70 5.13
C GLY A 76 -15.54 -7.79 4.36
N PHE A 77 -16.12 -6.67 3.91
CA PHE A 77 -17.38 -6.67 3.16
C PHE A 77 -17.18 -6.61 1.65
N SER A 78 -16.16 -5.91 1.20
CA SER A 78 -15.85 -5.82 -0.23
C SER A 78 -14.37 -5.61 -0.49
N SER A 79 -13.95 -5.99 -1.69
CA SER A 79 -12.57 -5.79 -2.16
C SER A 79 -12.18 -4.31 -2.33
N ASP A 80 -13.15 -3.42 -2.42
CA ASP A 80 -12.92 -2.01 -2.72
C ASP A 80 -12.92 -1.12 -1.48
N GLN A 81 -13.22 -1.68 -0.31
CA GLN A 81 -13.22 -0.94 0.95
C GLN A 81 -11.89 -1.10 1.68
N ALA A 82 -11.32 -0.01 2.11
CA ALA A 82 -10.11 0.02 2.90
C ALA A 82 -10.44 0.40 4.34
N ARG A 83 -9.78 -0.26 5.29
CA ARG A 83 -9.89 0.11 6.70
C ARG A 83 -9.28 1.49 6.94
N GLY A 84 -9.94 2.28 7.77
CA GLY A 84 -9.37 3.49 8.33
C GLY A 84 -8.44 3.22 9.50
N PHE A 85 -7.88 4.28 10.03
CA PHE A 85 -7.06 4.26 11.24
C PHE A 85 -7.80 4.96 12.40
N ALA A 86 -7.58 4.51 13.61
CA ALA A 86 -8.15 5.08 14.83
C ALA A 86 -7.13 5.03 15.98
N PRO A 87 -7.27 5.85 17.04
CA PRO A 87 -6.41 5.79 18.22
C PRO A 87 -6.40 4.43 18.91
N THR A 88 -7.50 3.73 18.87
CA THR A 88 -7.62 2.35 19.39
C THR A 88 -8.15 1.43 18.33
N PRO A 89 -7.73 0.14 18.31
CA PRO A 89 -8.28 -0.85 17.40
C PRO A 89 -9.79 -0.99 17.64
N GLN A 90 -10.54 -1.00 16.54
CA GLN A 90 -11.98 -1.26 16.51
C GLN A 90 -12.28 -2.18 15.33
N ASP A 91 -13.50 -2.70 15.28
CA ASP A 91 -13.94 -3.41 14.08
C ASP A 91 -13.77 -2.48 12.86
N PHE A 92 -13.09 -2.98 11.83
CA PHE A 92 -12.82 -2.28 10.56
C PHE A 92 -11.87 -1.06 10.66
N LEU A 93 -11.24 -0.83 11.82
CA LEU A 93 -10.25 0.22 12.01
C LEU A 93 -8.95 -0.35 12.60
N PHE A 94 -7.82 0.18 12.14
CA PHE A 94 -6.52 -0.11 12.75
C PHE A 94 -6.26 0.83 13.93
N GLY A 95 -5.76 0.30 15.03
CA GLY A 95 -5.20 1.11 16.09
C GLY A 95 -3.76 1.51 15.74
N VAL A 96 -3.50 2.80 15.63
CA VAL A 96 -2.18 3.34 15.26
C VAL A 96 -1.63 4.32 16.28
N CYS A 97 -2.44 4.73 17.24
CA CYS A 97 -2.13 5.81 18.16
C CYS A 97 -2.45 5.42 19.60
N ALA A 98 -1.67 5.97 20.55
CA ALA A 98 -2.08 5.91 21.94
C ALA A 98 -3.33 6.76 22.17
N ALA A 99 -4.22 6.32 23.05
CA ALA A 99 -5.47 7.02 23.35
C ALA A 99 -5.27 8.44 23.92
N THR A 100 -4.09 8.73 24.43
CA THR A 100 -3.73 10.02 25.03
C THR A 100 -2.92 10.93 24.11
N THR A 101 -2.68 10.52 22.87
CA THR A 101 -1.87 11.32 21.95
C THR A 101 -2.66 12.50 21.38
N ASN A 102 -1.97 13.62 21.23
CA ASN A 102 -2.45 14.77 20.46
C ASN A 102 -1.93 14.76 19.02
N ASP A 103 -1.38 13.63 18.56
CA ASP A 103 -0.88 13.48 17.21
C ASP A 103 -2.00 13.78 16.21
N PRO A 104 -1.80 14.70 15.27
CA PRO A 104 -2.80 15.06 14.28
C PRO A 104 -3.22 13.88 13.39
N HIS A 105 -2.33 12.88 13.21
CA HIS A 105 -2.67 11.63 12.51
C HIS A 105 -3.76 10.83 13.22
N CYS A 106 -3.97 11.06 14.50
CA CYS A 106 -4.88 10.32 15.35
C CYS A 106 -6.17 11.09 15.65
N THR A 107 -6.12 12.43 15.60
CA THR A 107 -7.23 13.32 15.95
C THR A 107 -7.90 13.97 14.76
N ALA A 108 -7.26 13.92 13.60
CA ALA A 108 -7.75 14.58 12.41
C ALA A 108 -8.94 13.87 11.77
N ASN A 109 -9.59 14.59 10.86
CA ASN A 109 -10.70 14.10 10.06
C ASN A 109 -10.36 12.73 9.42
N PRO A 110 -11.09 11.66 9.75
CA PRO A 110 -10.83 10.32 9.23
C PRO A 110 -10.88 10.24 7.70
N ASN A 111 -11.47 11.23 7.04
CA ASN A 111 -11.48 11.31 5.58
C ASN A 111 -10.17 11.84 4.97
N GLY A 112 -9.33 12.51 5.75
CA GLY A 112 -8.02 13.01 5.31
C GLY A 112 -6.87 12.01 5.52
N VAL A 113 -7.01 11.12 6.49
CA VAL A 113 -5.96 10.16 6.86
C VAL A 113 -5.72 9.15 5.74
N PRO A 114 -4.46 8.87 5.36
CA PRO A 114 -4.15 7.81 4.40
C PRO A 114 -4.58 6.44 4.95
N LYS A 115 -5.24 5.66 4.11
CA LYS A 115 -5.74 4.32 4.46
C LYS A 115 -4.77 3.23 4.02
N ALA A 116 -3.51 3.54 4.09
CA ALA A 116 -2.44 2.70 3.62
C ALA A 116 -1.17 2.94 4.45
N THR A 117 -0.33 1.93 4.50
CA THR A 117 1.03 2.02 5.02
C THR A 117 1.98 1.70 3.87
N ASP A 118 2.93 2.57 3.58
CA ASP A 118 4.01 2.23 2.67
C ASP A 118 4.98 1.28 3.39
N VAL A 119 5.22 0.13 2.79
CA VAL A 119 6.10 -0.91 3.36
C VAL A 119 7.52 -0.76 2.85
N LEU A 120 7.71 0.02 1.79
CA LEU A 120 8.99 0.18 1.11
C LEU A 120 9.27 1.66 0.82
N THR A 121 9.87 2.35 1.79
CA THR A 121 10.24 3.77 1.64
C THR A 121 11.63 3.94 1.04
N PRO A 122 11.88 5.00 0.27
CA PRO A 122 13.22 5.32 -0.23
C PRO A 122 14.22 5.57 0.90
N SER A 123 15.50 5.38 0.62
CA SER A 123 16.56 5.68 1.58
C SER A 123 16.51 7.14 2.01
N GLY A 124 16.51 7.38 3.31
CA GLY A 124 16.47 8.73 3.90
C GLY A 124 15.06 9.31 4.04
N VAL A 125 14.02 8.60 3.63
CA VAL A 125 12.62 8.97 3.83
C VAL A 125 12.02 8.09 4.91
N SER A 126 11.41 8.69 5.93
CA SER A 126 10.66 7.92 6.92
C SER A 126 9.22 7.70 6.47
N GLN A 127 8.62 6.61 6.90
CA GLN A 127 7.20 6.35 6.69
C GLN A 127 6.31 7.47 7.26
N ALA A 128 6.71 8.04 8.41
CA ALA A 128 5.97 9.13 9.04
C ALA A 128 5.97 10.39 8.17
N ASP A 129 7.10 10.72 7.54
CA ASP A 129 7.19 11.89 6.66
C ASP A 129 6.38 11.69 5.38
N GLU A 130 6.47 10.49 4.79
CA GLU A 130 5.76 10.18 3.53
C GLU A 130 4.24 10.12 3.72
N LEU A 131 3.78 9.68 4.87
CA LEU A 131 2.36 9.56 5.19
C LEU A 131 1.79 10.80 5.91
N ASP A 132 2.57 11.88 6.04
CA ASP A 132 2.11 13.12 6.67
C ASP A 132 1.10 13.85 5.78
N TYR A 133 -0.16 13.57 6.03
CA TYR A 133 -1.28 14.18 5.30
C TYR A 133 -1.54 15.65 5.69
N THR A 134 -0.83 16.19 6.67
CA THR A 134 -0.87 17.61 7.00
C THR A 134 -0.04 18.43 6.03
N LEU A 135 0.97 17.81 5.42
CA LEU A 135 1.80 18.42 4.39
C LEU A 135 1.24 18.18 2.97
N HIS A 136 0.72 16.97 2.73
CA HIS A 136 0.19 16.57 1.43
C HIS A 136 -1.10 15.75 1.59
N ASN A 137 -2.18 16.19 0.95
CA ASN A 137 -3.44 15.45 0.97
C ASN A 137 -4.07 15.41 -0.44
N PRO A 138 -4.06 14.25 -1.12
CA PRO A 138 -3.56 12.95 -0.66
C PRO A 138 -2.04 12.91 -0.48
N VAL A 139 -1.57 12.02 0.40
CA VAL A 139 -0.12 11.76 0.54
C VAL A 139 0.46 11.18 -0.74
N VAL A 140 1.75 11.41 -0.96
CA VAL A 140 2.45 11.02 -2.20
C VAL A 140 3.52 9.99 -1.89
N LEU A 141 3.27 8.74 -2.28
CA LEU A 141 4.21 7.64 -2.09
C LEU A 141 5.25 7.61 -3.21
N GLN A 142 6.48 7.37 -2.85
CA GLN A 142 7.60 7.26 -3.78
C GLN A 142 7.96 5.79 -4.05
N GLY A 143 8.45 5.52 -5.24
CA GLY A 143 8.97 4.20 -5.57
C GLY A 143 10.43 4.04 -5.15
N VAL A 144 10.80 2.83 -4.74
CA VAL A 144 12.19 2.47 -4.47
C VAL A 144 12.80 1.84 -5.70
N MET A 145 13.86 2.47 -6.20
CA MET A 145 14.60 1.99 -7.37
C MET A 145 15.42 0.75 -7.03
N ILE A 146 15.52 -0.18 -7.99
CA ILE A 146 16.50 -1.27 -7.91
C ILE A 146 17.89 -0.64 -8.08
N PRO A 147 18.84 -0.96 -7.20
CA PRO A 147 20.22 -0.48 -7.31
C PRO A 147 20.98 -1.01 -8.53
#